data_68448b8ed856409427a6214a4a59fe05
#
_entry.id   68448b8ed856409427a6214a4a59fe05
#
_cell.length_a   1.000
_cell.length_b   1.000
_cell.length_c   1.000
_cell.angle_alpha   90.00
_cell.angle_beta   90.00
_cell.angle_gamma   90.00
#
_symmetry.space_group_name_H-M   'P 1'
#
loop_
_entity.id
_entity.type
_entity.pdbx_description
1 polymer ?
#
loop_
_entity_poly.entity_id
_entity_poly.type
_entity_poly.pdbx_seq_one_letter_code
_entity_poly.pdbx_strand_id
1 'polypeptide(L)'
;MKILRVLLFLSPLLLFIVVTTQREWGKYSSDLGSKKNPIKLFFTPSVDAKQITTTAKELLEFLQKETGYYFTSAVPADYVTVVESFGSNKADIAVINTFSYLMANKKYGAQALLRIVRDNGEAFYRGQIIVRNDSGLDTITDLMSKKIAYVDPSSTSGYILPAALLKKHGIVPSDSIFAKKHDIVVSMVYQKQVDAGATYYSPKDETGQLRDARERVVTQYPDVFEKIKIIALTEPIPNDPVIFNKSMPEEMKLKIVDAFLKFVSTKAGQESLHRIYNVKKMIPTTDKDYDGLRKILDDINFKIEGAL
;
A
#
# COMPACT_ATOMS: atom_id res chain seq x y z
N MET A 1 -51.65 -17.56 32.56
CA MET A 1 -50.48 -17.64 33.50
C MET A 1 -49.23 -18.34 32.98
N LYS A 2 -49.22 -19.11 31.87
CA LYS A 2 -47.99 -19.80 31.37
C LYS A 2 -47.09 -18.92 30.49
N ILE A 3 -47.62 -17.89 29.82
CA ILE A 3 -46.85 -16.99 28.94
C ILE A 3 -45.94 -16.01 29.72
N LEU A 4 -46.40 -15.59 30.93
CA LEU A 4 -45.64 -14.63 31.74
C LEU A 4 -44.38 -15.24 32.38
N ARG A 5 -44.34 -16.57 32.57
CA ARG A 5 -43.17 -17.27 33.11
C ARG A 5 -42.04 -17.48 32.09
N VAL A 6 -42.37 -17.56 30.78
CA VAL A 6 -41.37 -17.72 29.72
C VAL A 6 -40.62 -16.40 29.46
N LEU A 7 -41.28 -15.24 29.55
CA LEU A 7 -40.65 -13.93 29.40
C LEU A 7 -39.67 -13.58 30.53
N LEU A 8 -39.89 -14.09 31.75
CA LEU A 8 -39.02 -13.87 32.89
C LEU A 8 -37.69 -14.68 32.81
N PHE A 9 -37.68 -15.80 32.08
CA PHE A 9 -36.45 -16.60 31.89
C PHE A 9 -35.59 -16.14 30.71
N LEU A 10 -36.13 -15.43 29.73
CA LEU A 10 -35.38 -14.91 28.59
C LEU A 10 -34.65 -13.58 28.88
N SER A 11 -35.18 -12.81 29.86
CA SER A 11 -34.58 -11.50 30.20
C SER A 11 -33.16 -11.58 30.79
N PRO A 12 -32.82 -12.51 31.71
CA PRO A 12 -31.46 -12.61 32.22
C PRO A 12 -30.46 -13.15 31.18
N LEU A 13 -30.90 -14.00 30.25
CA LEU A 13 -30.07 -14.51 29.18
C LEU A 13 -29.68 -13.41 28.17
N LEU A 14 -30.64 -12.57 27.78
CA LEU A 14 -30.38 -11.40 26.92
C LEU A 14 -29.49 -10.35 27.59
N LEU A 15 -29.72 -10.10 28.90
CA LEU A 15 -28.89 -9.18 29.66
C LEU A 15 -27.45 -9.73 29.83
N PHE A 16 -27.31 -11.04 30.00
CA PHE A 16 -26.01 -11.70 30.09
C PHE A 16 -25.24 -11.62 28.76
N ILE A 17 -25.91 -11.83 27.60
CA ILE A 17 -25.30 -11.71 26.26
C ILE A 17 -24.88 -10.26 25.99
N VAL A 18 -25.72 -9.27 26.33
CA VAL A 18 -25.39 -7.86 26.14
C VAL A 18 -24.22 -7.42 27.05
N VAL A 19 -24.20 -7.87 28.30
CA VAL A 19 -23.12 -7.54 29.24
C VAL A 19 -21.81 -8.24 28.88
N THR A 20 -21.85 -9.48 28.38
CA THR A 20 -20.64 -10.18 27.95
C THR A 20 -20.07 -9.57 26.65
N THR A 21 -20.92 -9.21 25.69
CA THR A 21 -20.46 -8.55 24.45
C THR A 21 -19.89 -7.17 24.74
N GLN A 22 -20.49 -6.37 25.61
CA GLN A 22 -19.93 -5.08 26.03
C GLN A 22 -18.62 -5.24 26.81
N ARG A 23 -18.49 -6.28 27.65
CA ARG A 23 -17.28 -6.56 28.40
C ARG A 23 -16.12 -7.03 27.52
N GLU A 24 -16.40 -7.82 26.49
CA GLU A 24 -15.40 -8.23 25.49
C GLU A 24 -14.95 -7.04 24.62
N TRP A 25 -15.88 -6.18 24.18
CA TRP A 25 -15.57 -4.96 23.45
C TRP A 25 -14.75 -3.95 24.29
N GLY A 26 -15.10 -3.76 25.56
CA GLY A 26 -14.37 -2.89 26.46
C GLY A 26 -12.96 -3.41 26.80
N LYS A 27 -12.75 -4.73 26.89
CA LYS A 27 -11.44 -5.32 27.11
C LYS A 27 -10.50 -5.19 25.92
N TYR A 28 -11.00 -5.32 24.69
CA TYR A 28 -10.18 -5.22 23.48
C TYR A 28 -9.68 -3.78 23.26
N SER A 29 -10.48 -2.77 23.57
CA SER A 29 -10.11 -1.35 23.41
C SER A 29 -9.21 -0.82 24.53
N SER A 30 -9.24 -1.38 25.74
CA SER A 30 -8.54 -0.83 26.91
C SER A 30 -7.07 -1.22 27.00
N ASP A 31 -6.60 -2.24 26.24
CA ASP A 31 -5.23 -2.77 26.33
C ASP A 31 -4.40 -2.52 25.04
N LEU A 32 -5.02 -2.06 23.94
CA LEU A 32 -4.32 -1.76 22.70
C LEU A 32 -3.32 -0.60 22.92
N GLY A 33 -2.10 -0.76 22.46
CA GLY A 33 -1.01 0.19 22.68
C GLY A 33 -0.25 -0.02 23.98
N SER A 34 -0.62 -1.02 24.80
CA SER A 34 0.18 -1.43 25.95
C SER A 34 1.41 -2.24 25.52
N LYS A 35 2.36 -2.45 26.45
CA LYS A 35 3.53 -3.31 26.21
C LYS A 35 3.15 -4.77 25.90
N LYS A 36 2.01 -5.26 26.43
CA LYS A 36 1.51 -6.62 26.20
C LYS A 36 0.72 -6.75 24.90
N ASN A 37 0.08 -5.67 24.46
CA ASN A 37 -0.70 -5.60 23.22
C ASN A 37 -0.30 -4.35 22.41
N PRO A 38 0.91 -4.33 21.82
CA PRO A 38 1.41 -3.17 21.06
C PRO A 38 0.62 -2.98 19.77
N ILE A 39 0.55 -1.73 19.30
CA ILE A 39 -0.01 -1.38 18.01
C ILE A 39 0.85 -1.96 16.89
N LYS A 40 0.23 -2.68 15.95
CA LYS A 40 0.91 -3.41 14.88
C LYS A 40 0.87 -2.59 13.60
N LEU A 41 2.03 -2.04 13.22
CA LEU A 41 2.22 -1.27 12.00
C LEU A 41 2.79 -2.16 10.88
N PHE A 42 2.03 -2.37 9.83
CA PHE A 42 2.44 -3.18 8.68
C PHE A 42 2.89 -2.31 7.52
N PHE A 43 3.81 -2.85 6.72
CA PHE A 43 4.32 -2.21 5.51
C PHE A 43 4.15 -3.12 4.31
N THR A 44 3.78 -2.54 3.16
CA THR A 44 3.74 -3.27 1.88
C THR A 44 5.15 -3.70 1.48
N PRO A 45 5.39 -4.97 1.08
CA PRO A 45 6.71 -5.49 0.70
C PRO A 45 7.13 -5.05 -0.71
N SER A 46 7.05 -3.75 -1.03
CA SER A 46 7.36 -3.18 -2.35
C SER A 46 8.87 -3.03 -2.63
N VAL A 47 9.68 -3.07 -1.57
CA VAL A 47 11.14 -3.03 -1.60
C VAL A 47 11.71 -4.07 -0.63
N ASP A 48 13.03 -4.08 -0.42
CA ASP A 48 13.67 -5.02 0.50
C ASP A 48 13.14 -4.91 1.93
N ALA A 49 12.70 -6.04 2.51
CA ALA A 49 12.08 -6.08 3.84
C ALA A 49 13.07 -5.64 4.96
N LYS A 50 14.37 -5.90 4.81
CA LYS A 50 15.38 -5.47 5.78
C LYS A 50 15.52 -3.95 5.78
N GLN A 51 15.49 -3.33 4.59
CA GLN A 51 15.50 -1.88 4.47
C GLN A 51 14.28 -1.25 5.16
N ILE A 52 13.07 -1.78 4.90
CA ILE A 52 11.83 -1.31 5.55
C ILE A 52 11.95 -1.44 7.06
N THR A 53 12.32 -2.62 7.57
CA THR A 53 12.38 -2.90 9.02
C THR A 53 13.39 -2.00 9.73
N THR A 54 14.58 -1.79 9.14
CA THR A 54 15.61 -0.93 9.72
C THR A 54 15.13 0.52 9.84
N THR A 55 14.48 1.03 8.78
CA THR A 55 13.97 2.40 8.76
C THR A 55 12.73 2.56 9.64
N ALA A 56 11.86 1.55 9.69
CA ALA A 56 10.67 1.55 10.55
C ALA A 56 11.02 1.70 12.04
N LYS A 57 12.18 1.21 12.49
CA LYS A 57 12.61 1.31 13.89
C LYS A 57 12.62 2.75 14.38
N GLU A 58 13.21 3.67 13.62
CA GLU A 58 13.26 5.12 13.97
C GLU A 58 11.85 5.72 14.09
N LEU A 59 10.95 5.35 13.17
CA LEU A 59 9.55 5.77 13.22
C LEU A 59 8.85 5.23 14.46
N LEU A 60 8.98 3.93 14.77
CA LEU A 60 8.30 3.32 15.93
C LEU A 60 8.77 3.92 17.25
N GLU A 61 10.08 4.16 17.41
CA GLU A 61 10.64 4.81 18.60
C GLU A 61 10.08 6.23 18.77
N PHE A 62 9.96 6.99 17.68
CA PHE A 62 9.38 8.31 17.71
C PHE A 62 7.88 8.27 18.06
N LEU A 63 7.10 7.40 17.40
CA LEU A 63 5.67 7.25 17.67
C LEU A 63 5.44 6.85 19.14
N GLN A 64 6.24 5.93 19.70
CA GLN A 64 6.14 5.53 21.08
C GLN A 64 6.41 6.70 22.03
N LYS A 65 7.43 7.51 21.77
CA LYS A 65 7.78 8.69 22.57
C LYS A 65 6.66 9.74 22.54
N GLU A 66 6.10 10.04 21.36
CA GLU A 66 5.08 11.08 21.23
C GLU A 66 3.71 10.66 21.75
N THR A 67 3.36 9.38 21.58
CA THR A 67 2.01 8.90 21.93
C THR A 67 1.94 8.20 23.27
N GLY A 68 3.06 7.69 23.79
CA GLY A 68 3.10 6.81 24.96
C GLY A 68 2.59 5.38 24.68
N TYR A 69 2.21 5.06 23.43
CA TYR A 69 1.80 3.71 23.03
C TYR A 69 3.00 2.89 22.57
N TYR A 70 2.95 1.57 22.81
CA TYR A 70 3.92 0.64 22.27
C TYR A 70 3.56 0.21 20.85
N PHE A 71 4.56 0.07 20.00
CA PHE A 71 4.40 -0.32 18.59
C PHE A 71 5.30 -1.51 18.25
N THR A 72 4.82 -2.31 17.29
CA THR A 72 5.63 -3.31 16.58
C THR A 72 5.42 -3.14 15.08
N SER A 73 6.36 -3.59 14.26
CA SER A 73 6.20 -3.57 12.81
C SER A 73 6.39 -4.94 12.19
N ALA A 74 5.75 -5.12 11.02
CA ALA A 74 5.91 -6.31 10.20
C ALA A 74 5.90 -5.94 8.71
N VAL A 75 6.63 -6.73 7.92
CA VAL A 75 6.61 -6.69 6.46
C VAL A 75 6.20 -8.09 5.99
N PRO A 76 4.92 -8.31 5.65
CA PRO A 76 4.43 -9.59 5.14
C PRO A 76 5.11 -10.01 3.83
N ALA A 77 4.92 -11.28 3.42
CA ALA A 77 5.53 -11.82 2.22
C ALA A 77 4.94 -11.26 0.91
N ASP A 78 3.68 -10.83 0.96
CA ASP A 78 2.92 -10.30 -0.18
C ASP A 78 1.91 -9.22 0.24
N TYR A 79 1.33 -8.56 -0.75
CA TYR A 79 0.40 -7.45 -0.58
C TYR A 79 -0.94 -7.89 -0.01
N VAL A 80 -1.43 -9.07 -0.41
CA VAL A 80 -2.70 -9.62 0.05
C VAL A 80 -2.66 -9.92 1.54
N THR A 81 -1.54 -10.44 2.03
CA THR A 81 -1.36 -10.71 3.47
C THR A 81 -1.47 -9.43 4.31
N VAL A 82 -1.04 -8.27 3.80
CA VAL A 82 -1.25 -6.98 4.50
C VAL A 82 -2.76 -6.69 4.61
N VAL A 83 -3.52 -6.85 3.52
CA VAL A 83 -4.97 -6.63 3.49
C VAL A 83 -5.69 -7.56 4.47
N GLU A 84 -5.43 -8.87 4.41
CA GLU A 84 -6.08 -9.89 5.25
C GLU A 84 -5.75 -9.72 6.74
N SER A 85 -4.63 -9.09 7.05
CA SER A 85 -4.23 -8.78 8.42
C SER A 85 -5.19 -7.81 9.13
N PHE A 86 -5.92 -6.96 8.39
CA PHE A 86 -6.97 -6.10 8.95
C PHE A 86 -8.21 -6.90 9.34
N GLY A 87 -8.62 -7.89 8.55
CA GLY A 87 -9.75 -8.75 8.85
C GLY A 87 -9.51 -9.69 10.05
N SER A 88 -8.26 -10.11 10.24
CA SER A 88 -7.86 -10.99 11.35
C SER A 88 -7.35 -10.24 12.58
N ASN A 89 -7.46 -8.91 12.64
CA ASN A 89 -6.94 -8.04 13.70
C ASN A 89 -5.43 -8.25 13.99
N LYS A 90 -4.67 -8.67 12.98
CA LYS A 90 -3.21 -8.78 13.05
C LYS A 90 -2.49 -7.50 12.66
N ALA A 91 -3.18 -6.56 12.00
CA ALA A 91 -2.69 -5.23 11.69
C ALA A 91 -3.67 -4.18 12.24
N ASP A 92 -3.12 -3.17 12.91
CA ASP A 92 -3.86 -2.02 13.42
C ASP A 92 -3.69 -0.81 12.50
N ILE A 93 -2.51 -0.67 11.91
CA ILE A 93 -2.12 0.39 10.98
C ILE A 93 -1.32 -0.24 9.83
N ALA A 94 -1.41 0.31 8.63
CA ALA A 94 -0.48 -0.04 7.55
C ALA A 94 -0.13 1.16 6.66
N VAL A 95 1.10 1.16 6.16
CA VAL A 95 1.50 1.93 4.98
C VAL A 95 1.34 0.99 3.79
N ILE A 96 0.36 1.28 2.92
CA ILE A 96 -0.11 0.31 1.93
C ILE A 96 -0.31 0.99 0.56
N ASN A 97 -0.16 0.23 -0.53
CA ASN A 97 -0.46 0.77 -1.85
C ASN A 97 -1.97 1.04 -2.04
N THR A 98 -2.30 1.89 -2.99
CA THR A 98 -3.65 2.42 -3.18
C THR A 98 -4.68 1.35 -3.47
N PHE A 99 -4.39 0.36 -4.34
CA PHE A 99 -5.34 -0.71 -4.64
C PHE A 99 -5.58 -1.63 -3.44
N SER A 100 -4.51 -2.03 -2.73
CA SER A 100 -4.64 -2.82 -1.51
C SER A 100 -5.41 -2.07 -0.42
N TYR A 101 -5.33 -0.72 -0.37
CA TYR A 101 -6.21 0.08 0.47
C TYR A 101 -7.68 -0.08 0.08
N LEU A 102 -8.01 0.03 -1.22
CA LEU A 102 -9.40 -0.15 -1.66
C LEU A 102 -9.95 -1.52 -1.26
N MET A 103 -9.13 -2.57 -1.33
CA MET A 103 -9.48 -3.90 -0.87
C MET A 103 -9.73 -3.94 0.66
N ALA A 104 -8.80 -3.41 1.45
CA ALA A 104 -8.91 -3.37 2.92
C ALA A 104 -10.09 -2.52 3.39
N ASN A 105 -10.38 -1.40 2.71
CA ASN A 105 -11.54 -0.57 2.98
C ASN A 105 -12.83 -1.33 2.68
N LYS A 106 -12.96 -1.91 1.48
CA LYS A 106 -14.18 -2.62 1.05
C LYS A 106 -14.48 -3.86 1.89
N LYS A 107 -13.46 -4.67 2.22
CA LYS A 107 -13.64 -5.92 2.99
C LYS A 107 -13.76 -5.69 4.49
N TYR A 108 -12.95 -4.80 5.04
CA TYR A 108 -12.73 -4.71 6.49
C TYR A 108 -13.04 -3.32 7.05
N GLY A 109 -13.37 -2.33 6.20
CA GLY A 109 -13.68 -0.97 6.60
C GLY A 109 -12.45 -0.20 7.09
N ALA A 110 -11.24 -0.58 6.67
CA ALA A 110 -10.03 0.17 6.98
C ALA A 110 -10.14 1.61 6.47
N GLN A 111 -9.60 2.57 7.23
CA GLN A 111 -9.76 4.01 7.00
C GLN A 111 -8.43 4.64 6.61
N ALA A 112 -8.35 5.34 5.48
CA ALA A 112 -7.20 6.17 5.13
C ALA A 112 -7.27 7.50 5.87
N LEU A 113 -6.25 7.82 6.66
CA LEU A 113 -6.19 9.08 7.42
C LEU A 113 -5.03 9.97 6.98
N LEU A 114 -3.95 9.38 6.46
CA LEU A 114 -2.82 10.10 5.89
C LEU A 114 -2.50 9.58 4.50
N ARG A 115 -1.95 10.44 3.66
CA ARG A 115 -1.40 10.11 2.34
C ARG A 115 0.02 10.66 2.22
N ILE A 116 0.93 9.87 1.66
CA ILE A 116 2.29 10.32 1.41
C ILE A 116 2.35 11.33 0.26
N VAL A 117 3.29 12.26 0.35
CA VAL A 117 3.68 13.18 -0.73
C VAL A 117 5.14 12.93 -1.01
N ARG A 118 5.49 12.72 -2.28
CA ARG A 118 6.85 12.37 -2.70
C ARG A 118 7.73 13.61 -2.91
N ASP A 119 9.00 13.39 -3.20
CA ASP A 119 10.03 14.45 -3.32
C ASP A 119 9.73 15.52 -4.38
N ASN A 120 8.95 15.17 -5.40
CA ASN A 120 8.48 16.11 -6.43
C ASN A 120 7.31 17.00 -5.97
N GLY A 121 6.89 16.91 -4.70
CA GLY A 121 5.75 17.64 -4.14
C GLY A 121 4.37 17.09 -4.54
N GLU A 122 4.32 16.05 -5.37
CA GLU A 122 3.08 15.48 -5.90
C GLU A 122 2.41 14.52 -4.91
N ALA A 123 1.09 14.60 -4.83
CA ALA A 123 0.25 13.65 -4.10
C ALA A 123 -0.22 12.48 -4.99
N PHE A 124 0.34 12.37 -6.21
CA PHE A 124 0.04 11.36 -7.21
C PHE A 124 1.32 10.81 -7.82
N TYR A 125 1.26 9.58 -8.30
CA TYR A 125 2.27 8.94 -9.12
C TYR A 125 1.59 8.19 -10.29
N ARG A 126 2.32 7.40 -11.08
CA ARG A 126 1.75 6.60 -12.17
C ARG A 126 2.34 5.21 -12.20
N GLY A 127 1.71 4.29 -12.90
CA GLY A 127 2.36 3.12 -13.45
C GLY A 127 3.11 3.49 -14.72
N GLN A 128 4.19 2.76 -15.00
CA GLN A 128 4.92 2.83 -16.26
C GLN A 128 5.10 1.44 -16.85
N ILE A 129 5.14 1.35 -18.18
CA ILE A 129 5.58 0.17 -18.89
C ILE A 129 6.95 0.48 -19.46
N ILE A 130 7.93 -0.35 -19.10
CA ILE A 130 9.33 -0.23 -19.48
C ILE A 130 9.75 -1.36 -20.41
N VAL A 131 10.64 -1.05 -21.34
CA VAL A 131 11.29 -2.01 -22.24
C VAL A 131 12.76 -1.66 -22.39
N ARG A 132 13.54 -2.57 -22.94
CA ARG A 132 14.92 -2.22 -23.32
C ARG A 132 14.93 -1.26 -24.52
N ASN A 133 15.90 -0.35 -24.51
CA ASN A 133 16.07 0.62 -25.59
C ASN A 133 16.47 -0.05 -26.93
N ASP A 134 17.18 -1.18 -26.84
CA ASP A 134 17.62 -2.00 -27.99
C ASP A 134 16.62 -3.10 -28.39
N SER A 135 15.38 -3.08 -27.89
CA SER A 135 14.37 -4.14 -28.14
C SER A 135 13.60 -3.98 -29.45
N GLY A 136 13.61 -2.79 -30.05
CA GLY A 136 12.72 -2.46 -31.18
C GLY A 136 11.24 -2.27 -30.77
N LEU A 137 10.92 -2.23 -29.45
CA LEU A 137 9.57 -1.98 -28.93
C LEU A 137 9.48 -0.49 -28.56
N ASP A 138 8.62 0.27 -29.24
CA ASP A 138 8.50 1.73 -29.08
C ASP A 138 7.14 2.18 -28.58
N THR A 139 6.12 1.36 -28.79
CA THR A 139 4.73 1.68 -28.46
C THR A 139 4.07 0.55 -27.68
N ILE A 140 2.92 0.86 -27.07
CA ILE A 140 2.14 -0.14 -26.34
C ILE A 140 1.65 -1.28 -27.25
N THR A 141 1.40 -1.00 -28.53
CA THR A 141 0.92 -1.99 -29.51
C THR A 141 1.97 -3.05 -29.84
N ASP A 142 3.26 -2.73 -29.69
CA ASP A 142 4.37 -3.67 -29.93
C ASP A 142 4.43 -4.75 -28.84
N LEU A 143 3.65 -4.61 -27.76
CA LEU A 143 3.57 -5.58 -26.67
C LEU A 143 2.63 -6.76 -26.94
N MET A 144 1.95 -6.79 -28.09
CA MET A 144 1.13 -7.94 -28.49
C MET A 144 1.99 -9.21 -28.53
N SER A 145 1.55 -10.24 -27.81
CA SER A 145 2.25 -11.54 -27.70
C SER A 145 3.67 -11.43 -27.13
N LYS A 146 3.96 -10.41 -26.32
CA LYS A 146 5.22 -10.25 -25.60
C LYS A 146 5.14 -10.77 -24.18
N LYS A 147 6.27 -11.17 -23.61
CA LYS A 147 6.39 -11.60 -22.22
C LYS A 147 6.56 -10.41 -21.30
N ILE A 148 5.70 -10.27 -20.28
CA ILE A 148 5.67 -9.09 -19.41
C ILE A 148 5.89 -9.49 -17.94
N ALA A 149 6.79 -8.77 -17.26
CA ALA A 149 6.95 -8.87 -15.81
C ALA A 149 6.08 -7.81 -15.09
N TYR A 150 5.37 -8.27 -14.08
CA TYR A 150 4.58 -7.48 -13.14
C TYR A 150 5.15 -7.62 -11.72
N VAL A 151 4.74 -6.73 -10.82
CA VAL A 151 5.19 -6.78 -9.42
C VAL A 151 4.40 -7.81 -8.62
N ASP A 152 3.13 -7.56 -8.39
CA ASP A 152 2.23 -8.35 -7.55
C ASP A 152 0.80 -8.20 -8.06
N PRO A 153 -0.07 -9.21 -7.99
CA PRO A 153 -1.47 -9.10 -8.43
C PRO A 153 -2.25 -7.94 -7.79
N SER A 154 -1.84 -7.48 -6.60
CA SER A 154 -2.47 -6.35 -5.90
C SER A 154 -1.66 -5.05 -6.03
N SER A 155 -0.62 -5.00 -6.86
CA SER A 155 0.16 -3.77 -7.08
C SER A 155 -0.57 -2.81 -8.02
N THR A 156 -0.90 -1.61 -7.55
CA THR A 156 -1.61 -0.59 -8.35
C THR A 156 -0.83 -0.21 -9.60
N SER A 157 0.45 0.18 -9.45
CA SER A 157 1.32 0.66 -10.55
C SER A 157 2.10 -0.44 -11.24
N GLY A 158 2.33 -1.56 -10.54
CA GLY A 158 3.11 -2.67 -11.08
C GLY A 158 2.27 -3.78 -11.71
N TYR A 159 0.94 -3.67 -11.68
CA TYR A 159 0.05 -4.63 -12.33
C TYR A 159 -1.31 -4.03 -12.72
N ILE A 160 -2.13 -3.60 -11.75
CA ILE A 160 -3.55 -3.30 -11.98
C ILE A 160 -3.76 -2.30 -13.11
N LEU A 161 -3.18 -1.11 -13.02
CA LEU A 161 -3.36 -0.08 -14.05
C LEU A 161 -2.59 -0.36 -15.35
N PRO A 162 -1.35 -0.87 -15.32
CA PRO A 162 -0.70 -1.34 -16.56
C PRO A 162 -1.47 -2.44 -17.30
N ALA A 163 -1.98 -3.44 -16.60
CA ALA A 163 -2.80 -4.50 -17.21
C ALA A 163 -4.12 -3.95 -17.78
N ALA A 164 -4.75 -3.01 -17.05
CA ALA A 164 -5.91 -2.27 -17.53
C ALA A 164 -5.61 -1.49 -18.82
N LEU A 165 -4.46 -0.81 -18.87
CA LEU A 165 -4.01 -0.06 -20.04
C LEU A 165 -3.79 -1.00 -21.23
N LEU A 166 -3.12 -2.14 -21.05
CA LEU A 166 -2.96 -3.16 -22.10
C LEU A 166 -4.31 -3.67 -22.60
N LYS A 167 -5.22 -4.04 -21.68
CA LYS A 167 -6.58 -4.50 -22.02
C LYS A 167 -7.36 -3.45 -22.82
N LYS A 168 -7.30 -2.17 -22.43
CA LYS A 168 -7.95 -1.06 -23.16
C LYS A 168 -7.47 -0.95 -24.61
N HIS A 169 -6.21 -1.28 -24.87
CA HIS A 169 -5.62 -1.30 -26.22
C HIS A 169 -5.74 -2.66 -26.93
N GLY A 170 -6.46 -3.63 -26.36
CA GLY A 170 -6.62 -4.97 -26.92
C GLY A 170 -5.34 -5.81 -26.92
N ILE A 171 -4.35 -5.45 -26.10
CA ILE A 171 -3.05 -6.13 -26.06
C ILE A 171 -3.15 -7.34 -25.12
N VAL A 172 -2.78 -8.50 -25.65
CA VAL A 172 -2.72 -9.77 -24.91
C VAL A 172 -1.25 -10.22 -24.84
N PRO A 173 -0.62 -10.21 -23.65
CA PRO A 173 0.72 -10.76 -23.46
C PRO A 173 0.76 -12.27 -23.76
N SER A 174 1.91 -12.79 -24.24
CA SER A 174 2.10 -14.25 -24.38
C SER A 174 2.28 -14.96 -23.04
N ASP A 175 2.87 -14.23 -22.06
CA ASP A 175 3.14 -14.74 -20.72
C ASP A 175 3.24 -13.58 -19.73
N SER A 176 2.94 -13.84 -18.46
CA SER A 176 2.95 -12.87 -17.37
C SER A 176 3.65 -13.44 -16.15
N ILE A 177 4.69 -12.75 -15.65
CA ILE A 177 5.46 -13.16 -14.49
C ILE A 177 5.27 -12.15 -13.36
N PHE A 178 4.98 -12.62 -12.15
CA PHE A 178 4.95 -11.78 -10.95
C PHE A 178 6.27 -11.86 -10.19
N ALA A 179 7.07 -10.79 -10.28
CA ALA A 179 8.42 -10.68 -9.72
C ALA A 179 8.47 -10.25 -8.25
N LYS A 180 7.32 -9.96 -7.63
CA LYS A 180 7.10 -9.50 -6.25
C LYS A 180 7.61 -8.10 -5.91
N LYS A 181 8.68 -7.59 -6.57
CA LYS A 181 9.29 -6.30 -6.27
C LYS A 181 9.58 -5.49 -7.53
N HIS A 182 9.55 -4.17 -7.41
CA HIS A 182 9.77 -3.25 -8.52
C HIS A 182 11.19 -3.32 -9.09
N ASP A 183 12.20 -3.41 -8.23
CA ASP A 183 13.61 -3.55 -8.61
C ASP A 183 13.88 -4.85 -9.39
N ILE A 184 13.21 -5.95 -9.01
CA ILE A 184 13.32 -7.22 -9.74
C ILE A 184 12.69 -7.10 -11.14
N VAL A 185 11.54 -6.44 -11.28
CA VAL A 185 10.93 -6.19 -12.61
C VAL A 185 11.91 -5.43 -13.52
N VAL A 186 12.52 -4.36 -13.01
CA VAL A 186 13.52 -3.59 -13.79
C VAL A 186 14.71 -4.47 -14.18
N SER A 187 15.23 -5.26 -13.22
CA SER A 187 16.36 -6.18 -13.46
C SER A 187 16.04 -7.23 -14.52
N MET A 188 14.82 -7.81 -14.51
CA MET A 188 14.38 -8.79 -15.51
C MET A 188 14.33 -8.21 -16.93
N VAL A 189 13.83 -6.97 -17.07
CA VAL A 189 13.85 -6.26 -18.36
C VAL A 189 15.29 -5.97 -18.79
N TYR A 190 16.12 -5.46 -17.88
CA TYR A 190 17.52 -5.16 -18.15
C TYR A 190 18.29 -6.39 -18.65
N GLN A 191 18.08 -7.54 -18.01
CA GLN A 191 18.73 -8.82 -18.31
C GLN A 191 18.09 -9.59 -19.48
N LYS A 192 17.07 -9.03 -20.18
CA LYS A 192 16.34 -9.67 -21.28
C LYS A 192 15.62 -10.97 -20.90
N GLN A 193 15.22 -11.13 -19.64
CA GLN A 193 14.43 -12.27 -19.16
C GLN A 193 12.95 -12.14 -19.56
N VAL A 194 12.50 -10.92 -19.80
CA VAL A 194 11.18 -10.52 -20.31
C VAL A 194 11.33 -9.40 -21.32
N ASP A 195 10.33 -9.24 -22.17
CA ASP A 195 10.31 -8.19 -23.22
C ASP A 195 9.96 -6.82 -22.62
N ALA A 196 9.04 -6.79 -21.64
CA ALA A 196 8.58 -5.58 -20.99
C ALA A 196 8.36 -5.79 -19.49
N GLY A 197 8.25 -4.69 -18.75
CA GLY A 197 7.93 -4.73 -17.32
C GLY A 197 7.02 -3.59 -16.91
N ALA A 198 6.15 -3.85 -15.94
CA ALA A 198 5.28 -2.83 -15.33
C ALA A 198 5.79 -2.47 -13.94
N THR A 199 5.93 -1.17 -13.66
CA THR A 199 6.45 -0.69 -12.39
C THR A 199 5.99 0.74 -12.10
N TYR A 200 6.43 1.38 -11.00
CA TYR A 200 6.02 2.74 -10.69
C TYR A 200 6.87 3.77 -11.42
N TYR A 201 6.21 4.86 -11.80
CA TYR A 201 6.78 6.10 -12.31
C TYR A 201 6.56 7.23 -11.31
N SER A 202 7.62 7.96 -11.01
CA SER A 202 7.55 9.26 -10.35
C SER A 202 8.32 10.26 -11.21
N PRO A 203 7.83 11.48 -11.40
CA PRO A 203 8.58 12.53 -12.10
C PRO A 203 9.93 12.80 -11.44
N LYS A 204 10.78 13.54 -12.13
CA LYS A 204 12.00 14.07 -11.54
C LYS A 204 11.69 14.88 -10.29
N ASP A 205 12.55 14.80 -9.29
CA ASP A 205 12.45 15.63 -8.10
C ASP A 205 12.86 17.09 -8.40
N GLU A 206 12.82 17.93 -7.38
CA GLU A 206 13.20 19.36 -7.47
C GLU A 206 14.66 19.55 -7.88
N THR A 207 15.52 18.55 -7.72
CA THR A 207 16.93 18.56 -8.14
C THR A 207 17.15 18.07 -9.57
N GLY A 208 16.08 17.62 -10.24
CA GLY A 208 16.11 17.03 -11.58
C GLY A 208 16.47 15.54 -11.60
N GLN A 209 16.63 14.89 -10.43
CA GLN A 209 16.95 13.47 -10.34
C GLN A 209 15.71 12.62 -10.64
N LEU A 210 15.89 11.54 -11.44
CA LEU A 210 14.85 10.56 -11.73
C LEU A 210 14.52 9.75 -10.47
N ARG A 211 13.22 9.59 -10.17
CA ARG A 211 12.70 8.94 -8.96
C ARG A 211 11.75 7.78 -9.26
N ASP A 212 11.84 7.20 -10.42
CA ASP A 212 11.06 6.00 -10.76
C ASP A 212 11.81 4.70 -10.37
N ALA A 213 11.17 3.57 -10.62
CA ALA A 213 11.67 2.27 -10.17
C ALA A 213 13.08 1.90 -10.72
N ARG A 214 13.51 2.49 -11.85
CA ARG A 214 14.85 2.26 -12.43
C ARG A 214 15.96 2.75 -11.51
N GLU A 215 15.71 3.79 -10.72
CA GLU A 215 16.66 4.29 -9.71
C GLU A 215 17.07 3.20 -8.71
N ARG A 216 16.15 2.27 -8.39
CA ARG A 216 16.40 1.20 -7.39
C ARG A 216 17.51 0.24 -7.76
N VAL A 217 17.87 0.17 -9.02
CA VAL A 217 18.91 -0.74 -9.53
C VAL A 217 20.15 -0.04 -10.06
N VAL A 218 20.26 1.30 -9.95
CA VAL A 218 21.39 2.10 -10.44
C VAL A 218 22.73 1.61 -9.89
N THR A 219 22.78 1.20 -8.63
CA THR A 219 24.03 0.66 -8.04
C THR A 219 24.47 -0.63 -8.72
N GLN A 220 23.53 -1.47 -9.16
CA GLN A 220 23.81 -2.73 -9.86
C GLN A 220 23.98 -2.52 -11.37
N TYR A 221 23.22 -1.60 -11.96
CA TYR A 221 23.20 -1.27 -13.38
C TYR A 221 23.31 0.25 -13.56
N PRO A 222 24.54 0.83 -13.55
CA PRO A 222 24.74 2.29 -13.63
C PRO A 222 24.16 2.92 -14.89
N ASP A 223 24.04 2.16 -15.98
CA ASP A 223 23.54 2.58 -17.29
C ASP A 223 22.04 2.28 -17.49
N VAL A 224 21.30 1.96 -16.42
CA VAL A 224 19.89 1.54 -16.50
C VAL A 224 19.00 2.55 -17.20
N PHE A 225 19.23 3.86 -17.00
CA PHE A 225 18.44 4.91 -17.64
C PHE A 225 18.70 5.05 -19.15
N GLU A 226 19.87 4.61 -19.62
CA GLU A 226 20.20 4.55 -21.05
C GLU A 226 19.67 3.26 -21.70
N LYS A 227 19.70 2.16 -20.96
CA LYS A 227 19.30 0.82 -21.45
C LYS A 227 17.82 0.56 -21.38
N ILE A 228 17.09 1.22 -20.47
CA ILE A 228 15.66 1.01 -20.23
C ILE A 228 14.89 2.29 -20.51
N LYS A 229 13.97 2.24 -21.48
CA LYS A 229 13.03 3.33 -21.80
C LYS A 229 11.62 3.05 -21.31
N ILE A 230 10.85 4.12 -21.13
CA ILE A 230 9.42 4.08 -20.82
C ILE A 230 8.67 4.21 -22.17
N ILE A 231 7.73 3.31 -22.43
CA ILE A 231 6.89 3.37 -23.64
C ILE A 231 5.45 3.77 -23.34
N ALA A 232 5.00 3.65 -22.10
CA ALA A 232 3.67 4.08 -21.68
C ALA A 232 3.61 4.46 -20.21
N LEU A 233 2.71 5.40 -19.89
CA LEU A 233 2.32 5.76 -18.53
C LEU A 233 0.83 5.51 -18.32
N THR A 234 0.45 5.09 -17.11
CA THR A 234 -0.97 4.92 -16.73
C THR A 234 -1.61 6.26 -16.35
N GLU A 235 -2.91 6.24 -16.08
CA GLU A 235 -3.58 7.33 -15.38
C GLU A 235 -2.93 7.61 -14.00
N PRO A 236 -3.10 8.84 -13.47
CA PRO A 236 -2.58 9.19 -12.15
C PRO A 236 -3.17 8.31 -11.05
N ILE A 237 -2.34 7.92 -10.11
CA ILE A 237 -2.67 7.12 -8.93
C ILE A 237 -2.50 8.00 -7.71
N PRO A 238 -3.49 8.20 -6.84
CA PRO A 238 -3.26 8.83 -5.55
C PRO A 238 -2.14 8.09 -4.80
N ASN A 239 -1.21 8.83 -4.18
CA ASN A 239 -0.11 8.21 -3.44
C ASN A 239 -0.62 7.32 -2.30
N ASP A 240 0.24 6.42 -1.87
CA ASP A 240 -0.02 5.39 -0.88
C ASP A 240 -0.54 5.98 0.44
N PRO A 241 -1.66 5.45 1.01
CA PRO A 241 -2.16 5.89 2.30
C PRO A 241 -1.48 5.22 3.48
N VAL A 242 -1.56 5.90 4.63
CA VAL A 242 -1.47 5.26 5.95
C VAL A 242 -2.90 4.97 6.39
N ILE A 243 -3.21 3.70 6.55
CA ILE A 243 -4.56 3.23 6.88
C ILE A 243 -4.63 2.68 8.29
N PHE A 244 -5.81 2.81 8.89
CA PHE A 244 -6.10 2.42 10.27
C PHE A 244 -7.24 1.42 10.33
N ASN A 245 -7.17 0.48 11.26
CA ASN A 245 -8.28 -0.43 11.51
C ASN A 245 -9.47 0.36 12.05
N LYS A 246 -10.68 0.08 11.52
CA LYS A 246 -11.91 0.76 11.93
C LYS A 246 -12.22 0.65 13.42
N SER A 247 -11.79 -0.46 14.05
CA SER A 247 -12.05 -0.72 15.47
C SER A 247 -11.11 0.03 16.42
N MET A 248 -10.04 0.66 15.91
CA MET A 248 -9.15 1.48 16.73
C MET A 248 -9.91 2.70 17.26
N PRO A 249 -9.79 3.04 18.58
CA PRO A 249 -10.41 4.24 19.14
C PRO A 249 -10.01 5.51 18.40
N GLU A 250 -10.98 6.40 18.17
CA GLU A 250 -10.75 7.61 17.36
C GLU A 250 -9.71 8.55 17.97
N GLU A 251 -9.73 8.74 19.29
CA GLU A 251 -8.71 9.51 20.00
C GLU A 251 -7.29 8.95 19.79
N MET A 252 -7.16 7.62 19.78
CA MET A 252 -5.88 6.95 19.51
C MET A 252 -5.43 7.18 18.08
N LYS A 253 -6.33 7.07 17.08
CA LYS A 253 -6.03 7.36 15.69
C LYS A 253 -5.51 8.79 15.52
N LEU A 254 -6.23 9.78 16.06
CA LEU A 254 -5.87 11.19 15.95
C LEU A 254 -4.50 11.47 16.58
N LYS A 255 -4.23 10.92 17.77
CA LYS A 255 -2.93 11.06 18.43
C LYS A 255 -1.79 10.47 17.62
N ILE A 256 -2.02 9.31 16.98
CA ILE A 256 -1.03 8.64 16.13
C ILE A 256 -0.82 9.44 14.83
N VAL A 257 -1.90 9.93 14.20
CA VAL A 257 -1.84 10.78 13.01
C VAL A 257 -0.99 12.02 13.27
N ASP A 258 -1.21 12.71 14.41
CA ASP A 258 -0.42 13.88 14.81
C ASP A 258 1.06 13.51 14.99
N ALA A 259 1.36 12.35 15.61
CA ALA A 259 2.73 11.88 15.77
C ALA A 259 3.41 11.54 14.41
N PHE A 260 2.69 10.98 13.45
CA PHE A 260 3.20 10.79 12.08
C PHE A 260 3.53 12.13 11.42
N LEU A 261 2.64 13.11 11.50
CA LEU A 261 2.84 14.44 10.92
C LEU A 261 4.04 15.16 11.56
N LYS A 262 4.22 15.02 12.87
CA LYS A 262 5.42 15.53 13.58
C LYS A 262 6.68 14.80 13.12
N PHE A 263 6.65 13.48 12.99
CA PHE A 263 7.82 12.72 12.56
C PHE A 263 8.33 13.16 11.20
N VAL A 264 7.44 13.26 10.21
CA VAL A 264 7.82 13.66 8.84
C VAL A 264 8.24 15.13 8.74
N SER A 265 7.99 15.95 9.74
CA SER A 265 8.48 17.33 9.81
C SER A 265 9.90 17.43 10.35
N THR A 266 10.43 16.36 11.00
CA THR A 266 11.81 16.31 11.49
C THR A 266 12.78 15.92 10.37
N LYS A 267 14.04 16.40 10.44
CA LYS A 267 15.10 16.02 9.49
C LYS A 267 15.30 14.49 9.49
N ALA A 268 15.39 13.86 10.66
CA ALA A 268 15.53 12.41 10.79
C ALA A 268 14.36 11.64 10.17
N GLY A 269 13.12 12.10 10.39
CA GLY A 269 11.92 11.50 9.81
C GLY A 269 11.87 11.61 8.28
N GLN A 270 12.26 12.76 7.73
CA GLN A 270 12.36 12.94 6.28
C GLN A 270 13.41 12.01 5.67
N GLU A 271 14.62 11.96 6.21
CA GLU A 271 15.70 11.08 5.75
C GLU A 271 15.30 9.60 5.86
N SER A 272 14.64 9.22 6.95
CA SER A 272 14.18 7.85 7.21
C SER A 272 13.13 7.42 6.19
N LEU A 273 12.05 8.17 6.01
CA LEU A 273 10.95 7.83 5.11
C LEU A 273 11.31 8.00 3.63
N HIS A 274 12.23 8.91 3.30
CA HIS A 274 12.78 9.02 1.97
C HIS A 274 13.44 7.71 1.50
N ARG A 275 14.22 7.05 2.37
CA ARG A 275 14.89 5.79 2.05
C ARG A 275 13.93 4.65 1.67
N ILE A 276 12.71 4.62 2.22
CA ILE A 276 11.76 3.53 1.93
C ILE A 276 10.91 3.84 0.70
N TYR A 277 10.23 4.99 0.70
CA TYR A 277 9.17 5.31 -0.24
C TYR A 277 9.32 6.67 -0.94
N ASN A 278 10.50 7.31 -0.84
CA ASN A 278 10.75 8.67 -1.34
C ASN A 278 9.72 9.69 -0.76
N VAL A 279 9.40 9.56 0.54
CA VAL A 279 8.40 10.41 1.20
C VAL A 279 9.06 11.71 1.64
N LYS A 280 8.52 12.85 1.18
CA LYS A 280 8.89 14.20 1.60
C LYS A 280 8.03 14.69 2.77
N LYS A 281 6.73 14.41 2.72
CA LYS A 281 5.77 14.76 3.77
C LYS A 281 4.56 13.83 3.74
N MET A 282 3.71 13.96 4.75
CA MET A 282 2.38 13.36 4.77
C MET A 282 1.32 14.46 4.87
N ILE A 283 0.14 14.21 4.31
CA ILE A 283 -1.02 15.09 4.38
C ILE A 283 -2.24 14.30 4.84
N PRO A 284 -3.19 14.91 5.55
CA PRO A 284 -4.49 14.30 5.82
C PRO A 284 -5.17 13.87 4.52
N THR A 285 -5.89 12.75 4.57
CA THR A 285 -6.64 12.21 3.44
C THR A 285 -7.93 11.56 3.93
N THR A 286 -8.84 11.35 2.99
CA THR A 286 -10.11 10.66 3.22
C THR A 286 -10.34 9.60 2.15
N ASP A 287 -11.31 8.75 2.35
CA ASP A 287 -11.70 7.71 1.39
C ASP A 287 -12.08 8.29 0.01
N LYS A 288 -12.69 9.49 -0.03
CA LYS A 288 -13.08 10.18 -1.27
C LYS A 288 -11.90 10.51 -2.20
N ASP A 289 -10.71 10.70 -1.65
CA ASP A 289 -9.51 10.99 -2.44
C ASP A 289 -9.11 9.83 -3.37
N TYR A 290 -9.70 8.64 -3.16
CA TYR A 290 -9.44 7.41 -3.92
C TYR A 290 -10.58 7.03 -4.88
N ASP A 291 -11.65 7.85 -4.99
CA ASP A 291 -12.79 7.60 -5.89
C ASP A 291 -12.38 7.61 -7.37
N GLY A 292 -11.38 8.40 -7.74
CA GLY A 292 -10.83 8.40 -9.09
C GLY A 292 -10.29 7.03 -9.51
N LEU A 293 -9.59 6.32 -8.61
CA LEU A 293 -9.12 4.98 -8.90
C LEU A 293 -10.27 3.97 -8.95
N ARG A 294 -11.28 4.08 -8.07
CA ARG A 294 -12.48 3.23 -8.13
C ARG A 294 -13.16 3.35 -9.49
N LYS A 295 -13.35 4.58 -9.98
CA LYS A 295 -13.93 4.81 -11.29
C LYS A 295 -13.14 4.17 -12.42
N ILE A 296 -11.80 4.28 -12.42
CA ILE A 296 -10.95 3.63 -13.43
C ILE A 296 -11.13 2.11 -13.39
N LEU A 297 -11.21 1.51 -12.21
CA LEU A 297 -11.42 0.07 -12.05
C LEU A 297 -12.81 -0.37 -12.55
N ASP A 298 -13.84 0.42 -12.27
CA ASP A 298 -15.22 0.16 -12.73
C ASP A 298 -15.31 0.27 -14.26
N ASP A 299 -14.69 1.28 -14.87
CA ASP A 299 -14.69 1.50 -16.32
C ASP A 299 -14.07 0.31 -17.11
N ILE A 300 -13.13 -0.41 -16.50
CA ILE A 300 -12.51 -1.62 -17.09
C ILE A 300 -13.16 -2.93 -16.61
N ASN A 301 -14.27 -2.86 -15.87
CA ASN A 301 -14.94 -4.00 -15.24
C ASN A 301 -13.99 -4.84 -14.35
N PHE A 302 -13.06 -4.19 -13.62
CA PHE A 302 -12.16 -4.85 -12.71
C PHE A 302 -12.81 -4.98 -11.33
N LYS A 303 -13.17 -6.21 -10.95
CA LYS A 303 -13.80 -6.47 -9.64
C LYS A 303 -12.74 -6.55 -8.55
N ILE A 304 -12.77 -5.62 -7.60
CA ILE A 304 -11.88 -5.60 -6.42
C ILE A 304 -11.98 -6.92 -5.63
N GLU A 305 -13.18 -7.53 -5.55
CA GLU A 305 -13.43 -8.76 -4.79
C GLU A 305 -12.81 -10.02 -5.43
N GLY A 306 -12.56 -10.02 -6.72
CA GLY A 306 -11.98 -11.15 -7.46
C GLY A 306 -10.46 -11.11 -7.58
N ALA A 307 -9.80 -10.15 -6.93
CA ALA A 307 -8.35 -9.94 -6.99
C ALA A 307 -7.58 -10.62 -5.83
N LEU A 308 -8.28 -11.42 -5.02
CA LEU A 308 -7.72 -12.16 -3.87
C LEU A 308 -7.71 -13.65 -4.13
#